data_19aa6058d366037de5002176bd338f69
#
_entry.id   19aa6058d366037de5002176bd338f69
#
_cell.length_a   1.000
_cell.length_b   1.000
_cell.length_c   1.000
_cell.angle_alpha   90.00
_cell.angle_beta   90.00
_cell.angle_gamma   90.00
#
_symmetry.space_group_name_H-M   'P 1'
#
loop_
_entity.id
_entity.type
_entity.pdbx_description
1 polymer ?
#
loop_
_entity_poly.entity_id
_entity_poly.type
_entity_poly.pdbx_seq_one_letter_code
_entity_poly.pdbx_strand_id
1 'polypeptide(L)'
;VNDTYGHGVGDQVLKRLAKVLLDAKRGNDRVGRFGGEEFIILLQDISPAGLDSYCQRLLKAISDIDFSDISDLSGITVSMGATMAKLVDKKIDLLIQQADEAMYEVKHNGRDGFKCYQ
;
A
#
# COMPACT_ATOMS: atom_id res chain seq x y z
N VAL A 1 -2.10 10.44 -5.88
CA VAL A 1 -2.05 11.23 -7.11
C VAL A 1 -2.83 12.50 -6.88
N ASN A 2 -2.33 13.57 -7.35
CA ASN A 2 -2.87 14.89 -7.05
C ASN A 2 -3.57 15.49 -8.27
N ASP A 3 -4.12 16.68 -8.09
CA ASP A 3 -4.89 17.37 -9.12
C ASP A 3 -4.03 17.90 -10.27
N THR A 4 -2.71 17.81 -10.19
CA THR A 4 -1.80 18.30 -11.22
C THR A 4 -2.07 17.66 -12.58
N TYR A 5 -2.45 16.38 -12.59
CA TYR A 5 -2.67 15.62 -13.83
C TYR A 5 -4.15 15.44 -14.17
N GLY A 6 -5.06 15.97 -13.33
CA GLY A 6 -6.50 15.85 -13.54
C GLY A 6 -7.07 14.51 -13.09
N HIS A 7 -8.40 14.44 -13.05
CA HIS A 7 -9.11 13.26 -12.54
C HIS A 7 -8.93 12.02 -13.40
N GLY A 8 -8.93 12.18 -14.72
CA GLY A 8 -8.79 11.02 -15.61
C GLY A 8 -7.46 10.31 -15.43
N VAL A 9 -6.38 11.05 -15.32
CA VAL A 9 -5.04 10.48 -15.09
C VAL A 9 -4.98 9.86 -13.70
N GLY A 10 -5.51 10.54 -12.68
CA GLY A 10 -5.55 10.02 -11.33
C GLY A 10 -6.27 8.67 -11.25
N ASP A 11 -7.42 8.55 -11.90
CA ASP A 11 -8.17 7.30 -11.95
C ASP A 11 -7.38 6.18 -12.63
N GLN A 12 -6.69 6.48 -13.72
CA GLN A 12 -5.86 5.49 -14.40
C GLN A 12 -4.70 5.01 -13.53
N VAL A 13 -4.06 5.93 -12.83
CA VAL A 13 -2.97 5.59 -11.90
C VAL A 13 -3.48 4.69 -10.80
N LEU A 14 -4.62 5.02 -10.19
CA LEU A 14 -5.21 4.20 -9.13
C LEU A 14 -5.60 2.81 -9.62
N LYS A 15 -6.12 2.70 -10.84
CA LYS A 15 -6.44 1.39 -11.41
C LYS A 15 -5.21 0.52 -11.62
N ARG A 16 -4.11 1.10 -12.08
CA ARG A 16 -2.86 0.35 -12.26
C ARG A 16 -2.26 -0.05 -10.93
N LEU A 17 -2.32 0.84 -9.96
CA LEU A 17 -1.87 0.51 -8.60
C LEU A 17 -2.70 -0.64 -8.04
N ALA A 18 -4.02 -0.58 -8.15
CA ALA A 18 -4.89 -1.64 -7.67
C ALA A 18 -4.55 -2.99 -8.34
N LYS A 19 -4.27 -2.98 -9.63
CA LYS A 19 -3.89 -4.19 -10.34
C LYS A 19 -2.61 -4.80 -9.78
N VAL A 20 -1.59 -3.97 -9.52
CA VAL A 20 -0.35 -4.45 -8.92
C VAL A 20 -0.60 -5.06 -7.55
N LEU A 21 -1.44 -4.42 -6.73
CA LEU A 21 -1.78 -4.94 -5.40
C LEU A 21 -2.51 -6.28 -5.51
N LEU A 22 -3.44 -6.41 -6.45
CA LEU A 22 -4.18 -7.65 -6.65
C LEU A 22 -3.27 -8.76 -7.18
N ASP A 23 -2.35 -8.44 -8.08
CA ASP A 23 -1.41 -9.43 -8.62
C ASP A 23 -0.42 -9.91 -7.57
N ALA A 24 -0.10 -9.08 -6.59
CA ALA A 24 0.84 -9.41 -5.52
C ALA A 24 0.20 -10.18 -4.37
N LYS A 25 -1.13 -10.24 -4.31
CA LYS A 25 -1.78 -10.93 -3.19
C LYS A 25 -1.60 -12.44 -3.29
N ARG A 26 -1.53 -13.09 -2.13
CA ARG A 26 -1.52 -14.54 -2.02
C ARG A 26 -2.96 -15.05 -1.89
N GLY A 27 -3.18 -16.35 -1.97
CA GLY A 27 -4.49 -16.98 -2.06
C GLY A 27 -5.59 -16.40 -1.17
N ASN A 28 -5.34 -16.35 0.14
CA ASN A 28 -6.33 -15.89 1.12
C ASN A 28 -6.18 -14.42 1.51
N ASP A 29 -5.22 -13.72 0.92
CA ASP A 29 -5.04 -12.29 1.20
C ASP A 29 -6.19 -11.50 0.58
N ARG A 30 -6.47 -10.35 1.16
CA ARG A 30 -7.52 -9.47 0.67
C ARG A 30 -6.98 -8.07 0.46
N VAL A 31 -7.44 -7.45 -0.61
CA VAL A 31 -7.08 -6.07 -0.94
C VAL A 31 -8.39 -5.29 -1.04
N GLY A 32 -8.43 -4.14 -0.39
CA GLY A 32 -9.57 -3.24 -0.46
C GLY A 32 -9.12 -1.81 -0.56
N ARG A 33 -9.98 -0.97 -1.10
CA ARG A 33 -9.76 0.46 -1.12
C ARG A 33 -10.47 1.08 0.07
N PHE A 34 -9.73 1.88 0.84
CA PHE A 34 -10.25 2.48 2.07
C PHE A 34 -10.42 3.99 1.89
N GLY A 35 -11.17 4.39 0.91
CA GLY A 35 -11.41 5.81 0.62
C GLY A 35 -10.25 6.47 -0.11
N GLY A 36 -10.53 7.52 -0.86
CA GLY A 36 -9.52 8.34 -1.53
C GLY A 36 -8.43 7.56 -2.23
N GLU A 37 -7.21 7.75 -1.78
CA GLU A 37 -6.00 7.14 -2.33
C GLU A 37 -5.47 6.02 -1.43
N GLU A 38 -6.23 5.58 -0.43
CA GLU A 38 -5.77 4.61 0.53
C GLU A 38 -6.27 3.20 0.21
N PHE A 39 -5.38 2.22 0.37
CA PHE A 39 -5.68 0.81 0.21
C PHE A 39 -5.34 0.06 1.49
N ILE A 40 -6.09 -0.99 1.76
CA ILE A 40 -5.83 -1.89 2.89
C ILE A 40 -5.58 -3.27 2.32
N ILE A 41 -4.54 -3.91 2.83
CA ILE A 41 -4.20 -5.29 2.48
C ILE A 41 -4.22 -6.11 3.76
N LEU A 42 -5.01 -7.18 3.74
CA LEU A 42 -5.05 -8.13 4.85
C LEU A 42 -4.27 -9.38 4.44
N LEU A 43 -3.18 -9.63 5.14
CA LEU A 43 -2.33 -10.79 4.90
C LEU A 43 -2.57 -11.83 5.98
N GLN A 44 -2.78 -13.07 5.59
CA GLN A 44 -2.98 -14.16 6.52
C GLN A 44 -1.72 -15.01 6.63
N ASP A 45 -1.45 -15.51 7.85
CA ASP A 45 -0.38 -16.46 8.09
C ASP A 45 0.98 -15.97 7.60
N ILE A 46 1.35 -14.75 7.98
CA ILE A 46 2.63 -14.18 7.60
C ILE A 46 3.49 -13.93 8.84
N SER A 47 4.78 -14.25 8.74
CA SER A 47 5.73 -13.95 9.79
C SER A 47 6.19 -12.49 9.71
N PRO A 48 6.81 -11.94 10.79
CA PRO A 48 7.39 -10.59 10.71
C PRO A 48 8.40 -10.44 9.56
N ALA A 49 9.27 -11.42 9.37
CA ALA A 49 10.22 -11.38 8.26
C ALA A 49 9.52 -11.45 6.91
N GLY A 50 8.48 -12.27 6.80
CA GLY A 50 7.66 -12.36 5.60
C GLY A 50 6.94 -11.08 5.28
N LEU A 51 6.42 -10.40 6.30
CA LEU A 51 5.77 -9.11 6.12
C LEU A 51 6.75 -8.07 5.59
N ASP A 52 7.95 -8.01 6.16
CA ASP A 52 8.99 -7.10 5.70
C ASP A 52 9.33 -7.35 4.23
N SER A 53 9.55 -8.61 3.86
CA SER A 53 9.84 -8.98 2.48
C SER A 53 8.69 -8.64 1.54
N TYR A 54 7.46 -8.85 1.98
CA TYR A 54 6.27 -8.53 1.20
C TYR A 54 6.21 -7.03 0.91
N CYS A 55 6.41 -6.20 1.93
CA CYS A 55 6.39 -4.75 1.78
C CYS A 55 7.48 -4.26 0.83
N GLN A 56 8.69 -4.81 0.95
CA GLN A 56 9.79 -4.44 0.06
C GLN A 56 9.48 -4.79 -1.40
N ARG A 57 8.97 -6.00 -1.65
CA ARG A 57 8.61 -6.41 -3.01
C ARG A 57 7.48 -5.58 -3.58
N LEU A 58 6.50 -5.23 -2.73
CA LEU A 58 5.37 -4.43 -3.16
C LEU A 58 5.82 -3.01 -3.54
N LEU A 59 6.68 -2.39 -2.73
CA LEU A 59 7.24 -1.07 -3.05
C LEU A 59 7.96 -1.09 -4.40
N LYS A 60 8.76 -2.13 -4.64
CA LYS A 60 9.48 -2.24 -5.91
C LYS A 60 8.52 -2.44 -7.08
N ALA A 61 7.53 -3.29 -6.94
CA ALA A 61 6.55 -3.51 -7.99
C ALA A 61 5.80 -2.22 -8.34
N ILE A 62 5.47 -1.42 -7.33
CA ILE A 62 4.79 -0.15 -7.55
C ILE A 62 5.71 0.83 -8.26
N SER A 63 6.99 0.91 -7.84
CA SER A 63 7.93 1.81 -8.48
C SER A 63 8.22 1.44 -9.93
N ASP A 64 8.01 0.19 -10.31
CA ASP A 64 8.26 -0.30 -11.66
C ASP A 64 7.04 -0.12 -12.60
N ILE A 65 5.93 0.41 -12.11
CA ILE A 65 4.76 0.63 -12.96
C ILE A 65 5.09 1.66 -14.04
N ASP A 66 4.77 1.32 -15.28
CA ASP A 66 4.96 2.21 -16.42
C ASP A 66 3.67 2.99 -16.68
N PHE A 67 3.77 4.31 -16.64
CA PHE A 67 2.66 5.21 -16.90
C PHE A 67 2.84 6.02 -18.20
N SER A 68 3.82 5.67 -19.01
CA SER A 68 4.18 6.48 -20.19
C SER A 68 3.06 6.62 -21.20
N ASP A 69 2.13 5.65 -21.26
CA ASP A 69 0.99 5.68 -22.17
C ASP A 69 -0.19 6.51 -21.65
N ILE A 70 -0.12 7.00 -20.41
CA ILE A 70 -1.17 7.82 -19.82
C ILE A 70 -0.81 9.30 -19.85
N SER A 71 0.43 9.62 -19.50
CA SER A 71 0.89 11.01 -19.42
C SER A 71 2.42 11.02 -19.29
N ASP A 72 2.97 12.22 -19.06
CA ASP A 72 4.39 12.37 -18.79
C ASP A 72 4.80 11.95 -17.37
N LEU A 73 3.90 11.36 -16.63
CA LEU A 73 4.16 10.88 -15.28
C LEU A 73 5.22 9.78 -15.31
N SER A 74 6.35 10.01 -14.65
CA SER A 74 7.48 9.06 -14.67
C SER A 74 7.31 7.91 -13.67
N GLY A 75 6.39 8.04 -12.72
CA GLY A 75 6.14 7.01 -11.72
C GLY A 75 5.44 7.59 -10.51
N ILE A 76 5.18 6.73 -9.55
CA ILE A 76 4.59 7.12 -8.27
C ILE A 76 5.38 6.48 -7.15
N THR A 77 5.29 7.07 -5.97
CA THR A 77 5.77 6.47 -4.74
C THR A 77 4.60 6.30 -3.79
N VAL A 78 4.74 5.39 -2.84
CA VAL A 78 3.72 5.15 -1.82
C VAL A 78 4.36 5.11 -0.45
N SER A 79 3.55 5.44 0.55
CA SER A 79 3.92 5.26 1.95
C SER A 79 3.06 4.15 2.51
N MET A 80 3.67 3.19 3.18
CA MET A 80 2.97 2.06 3.75
C MET A 80 3.21 1.97 5.25
N GLY A 81 2.14 1.66 5.97
CA GLY A 81 2.24 1.28 7.37
C GLY A 81 1.71 -0.14 7.51
N ALA A 82 2.31 -0.91 8.38
CA ALA A 82 1.92 -2.29 8.62
C ALA A 82 1.87 -2.59 10.10
N THR A 83 1.03 -3.52 10.47
CA THR A 83 0.97 -4.04 11.83
C THR A 83 0.68 -5.54 11.77
N MET A 84 1.03 -6.22 12.85
CA MET A 84 0.76 -7.65 12.98
C MET A 84 -0.21 -7.90 14.11
N ALA A 85 -1.03 -8.93 13.96
CA ALA A 85 -1.92 -9.37 15.01
C ALA A 85 -1.76 -10.86 15.19
N LYS A 86 -1.81 -11.29 16.45
CA LYS A 86 -2.03 -12.69 16.76
C LYS A 86 -3.52 -12.96 16.62
N LEU A 87 -3.85 -14.20 16.23
CA LEU A 87 -5.23 -14.66 16.17
C LEU A 87 -6.00 -14.25 17.41
N VAL A 88 -7.18 -13.76 17.22
CA VAL A 88 -8.23 -13.47 18.19
C VAL A 88 -8.05 -12.25 19.10
N ASP A 89 -6.91 -11.59 19.12
CA ASP A 89 -6.68 -10.60 20.19
C ASP A 89 -6.93 -9.15 19.78
N LYS A 90 -7.04 -8.84 18.51
CA LYS A 90 -7.19 -7.45 18.10
C LYS A 90 -8.35 -7.27 17.13
N LYS A 91 -9.12 -6.22 17.37
CA LYS A 91 -10.17 -5.82 16.44
C LYS A 91 -9.55 -5.18 15.22
N ILE A 92 -10.21 -5.35 14.08
CA ILE A 92 -9.70 -4.80 12.82
C ILE A 92 -9.53 -3.29 12.87
N ASP A 93 -10.42 -2.58 13.57
CA ASP A 93 -10.31 -1.13 13.70
C ASP A 93 -9.01 -0.71 14.38
N LEU A 94 -8.59 -1.44 15.40
CA LEU A 94 -7.33 -1.18 16.07
C LEU A 94 -6.14 -1.47 15.16
N LEU A 95 -6.21 -2.53 14.38
CA LEU A 95 -5.15 -2.86 13.42
C LEU A 95 -5.00 -1.78 12.36
N ILE A 96 -6.11 -1.28 11.84
CA ILE A 96 -6.10 -0.20 10.86
C ILE A 96 -5.48 1.05 11.48
N GLN A 97 -5.85 1.38 12.70
CA GLN A 97 -5.29 2.54 13.40
C GLN A 97 -3.77 2.41 13.58
N GLN A 98 -3.30 1.23 13.97
CA GLN A 98 -1.86 0.99 14.15
C GLN A 98 -1.10 1.12 12.84
N ALA A 99 -1.63 0.53 11.77
CA ALA A 99 -1.00 0.63 10.45
C ALA A 99 -1.00 2.08 9.95
N ASP A 100 -2.07 2.82 10.23
CA ASP A 100 -2.19 4.23 9.84
C ASP A 100 -1.16 5.08 10.57
N GLU A 101 -0.93 4.84 11.86
CA GLU A 101 0.11 5.53 12.61
C GLU A 101 1.50 5.27 12.04
N ALA A 102 1.79 4.03 11.66
CA ALA A 102 3.06 3.69 11.05
C ALA A 102 3.23 4.36 9.68
N MET A 103 2.15 4.40 8.89
CA MET A 103 2.14 5.07 7.59
C MET A 103 2.37 6.59 7.76
N TYR A 104 1.78 7.19 8.77
CA TYR A 104 1.97 8.60 9.08
C TYR A 104 3.44 8.92 9.29
N GLU A 105 4.17 8.08 10.01
CA GLU A 105 5.60 8.27 10.21
C GLU A 105 6.37 8.22 8.89
N VAL A 106 6.03 7.29 7.99
CA VAL A 106 6.65 7.23 6.66
C VAL A 106 6.41 8.52 5.90
N LYS A 107 5.18 9.03 5.93
CA LYS A 107 4.84 10.29 5.25
C LYS A 107 5.62 11.48 5.79
N HIS A 108 5.92 11.49 7.09
CA HIS A 108 6.69 12.56 7.71
C HIS A 108 8.19 12.42 7.56
N ASN A 109 8.68 11.25 7.18
CA ASN A 109 10.10 10.96 7.05
C ASN A 109 10.53 10.76 5.60
N GLY A 110 9.92 11.51 4.68
CA GLY A 110 10.35 11.52 3.29
C GLY A 110 9.48 10.74 2.33
N ARG A 111 8.44 10.05 2.81
CA ARG A 111 7.57 9.21 1.99
C ARG A 111 8.34 8.07 1.33
N ASP A 112 7.75 7.39 0.37
CA ASP A 112 8.39 6.31 -0.40
C ASP A 112 9.06 5.28 0.50
N GLY A 113 8.26 4.55 1.25
CA GLY A 113 8.76 3.54 2.15
C GLY A 113 7.66 2.85 2.91
N PHE A 114 8.06 2.05 3.87
CA PHE A 114 7.12 1.38 4.75
C PHE A 114 7.66 1.32 6.17
N LYS A 115 6.76 1.12 7.11
CA LYS A 115 7.11 0.91 8.52
C LYS A 115 6.12 -0.04 9.15
N CYS A 116 6.62 -0.94 9.98
CA CYS A 116 5.78 -1.80 10.81
C CYS A 116 5.55 -1.12 12.16
N TYR A 117 4.32 -1.17 12.62
CA TYR A 117 3.94 -0.67 13.94
C TYR A 117 4.62 -1.51 15.03
N GLN A 118 5.15 -0.84 16.02
CA GLN A 118 5.81 -1.50 17.14
C GLN A 118 5.12 -1.20 18.46
#